data_e2ba4d7d7c406f4b725f6a668e80f195
#
_entry.id   e2ba4d7d7c406f4b725f6a668e80f195
#
_cell.length_a   1.000
_cell.length_b   1.000
_cell.length_c   1.000
_cell.angle_alpha   90.00
_cell.angle_beta   90.00
_cell.angle_gamma   90.00
#
_symmetry.space_group_name_H-M   'P 1'
#
loop_
_entity.id
_entity.type
_entity.pdbx_description
1 polymer ?
#
loop_
_entity_poly.entity_id
_entity_poly.type
_entity_poly.pdbx_seq_one_letter_code
_entity_poly.pdbx_strand_id
1 'polypeptide(L)'
;MSAPAHPPAHLRVGDVNVELRRSSKRRTVALRVGPGGAVLYAPTTVSAERLERFLHEREGWLLGHLAAFARPLRPALDAGSLLPLLGRTLTLEPAPGLKAARREGDTLHADPARLHAQIEAWYSRAALEHFGPLVTELAGQLSGIQRRVTPLGALRLTRATGRWGSCTASGDIRLHWRLLLAPEAVARYVAAHEVAHLAQMNHSARYWNVLARLMPDYRAPKAWLREHGELLTLWD
;
A
#
# COMPACT_ATOMS: atom_id res chain seq x y z
N MET A 1 21.70 30.17 21.13
CA MET A 1 20.41 30.83 20.94
C MET A 1 19.77 30.23 19.69
N SER A 2 18.81 29.30 19.87
CA SER A 2 18.09 28.67 18.77
C SER A 2 17.06 29.67 18.23
N ALA A 3 17.06 29.88 16.92
CA ALA A 3 16.06 30.72 16.24
C ALA A 3 14.65 30.14 16.46
N PRO A 4 13.62 31.00 16.65
CA PRO A 4 12.25 30.53 16.86
C PRO A 4 11.77 29.81 15.60
N ALA A 5 11.27 28.59 15.79
CA ALA A 5 10.58 27.85 14.73
C ALA A 5 9.38 28.68 14.28
N HIS A 6 9.39 29.15 13.03
CA HIS A 6 8.22 29.76 12.43
C HIS A 6 7.08 28.73 12.44
N PRO A 7 5.84 29.13 12.86
CA PRO A 7 4.70 28.22 12.82
C PRO A 7 4.51 27.72 11.38
N PRO A 8 4.06 26.48 11.19
CA PRO A 8 3.82 25.95 9.86
C PRO A 8 2.84 26.85 9.12
N ALA A 9 3.23 27.30 7.93
CA ALA A 9 2.32 28.04 7.08
C ALA A 9 1.21 27.07 6.62
N HIS A 10 -0.03 27.52 6.65
CA HIS A 10 -1.18 26.76 6.16
C HIS A 10 -1.72 27.44 4.90
N LEU A 11 -2.21 26.62 3.96
CA LEU A 11 -2.98 27.05 2.80
C LEU A 11 -4.40 26.49 2.91
N ARG A 12 -5.40 27.25 2.44
CA ARG A 12 -6.81 26.81 2.41
C ARG A 12 -7.25 26.50 1.00
N VAL A 13 -8.03 25.42 0.87
CA VAL A 13 -8.73 25.04 -0.36
C VAL A 13 -10.15 24.63 0.05
N GLY A 14 -11.13 25.43 -0.32
CA GLY A 14 -12.47 25.31 0.23
C GLY A 14 -12.44 25.39 1.77
N ASP A 15 -13.02 24.40 2.44
CA ASP A 15 -13.03 24.28 3.90
C ASP A 15 -11.82 23.52 4.46
N VAL A 16 -10.92 23.05 3.60
CA VAL A 16 -9.77 22.25 4.01
C VAL A 16 -8.56 23.12 4.32
N ASN A 17 -8.00 22.92 5.51
CA ASN A 17 -6.73 23.51 5.93
C ASN A 17 -5.59 22.53 5.60
N VAL A 18 -4.64 22.96 4.75
CA VAL A 18 -3.50 22.17 4.31
C VAL A 18 -2.22 22.71 4.93
N GLU A 19 -1.53 21.88 5.72
CA GLU A 19 -0.25 22.25 6.31
C GLU A 19 0.81 22.41 5.20
N LEU A 20 1.55 23.53 5.18
CA LEU A 20 2.61 23.78 4.22
C LEU A 20 3.98 23.55 4.85
N ARG A 21 4.72 22.55 4.36
CA ARG A 21 6.11 22.28 4.74
C ARG A 21 7.06 22.61 3.60
N ARG A 22 7.89 23.65 3.81
CA ARG A 22 8.89 24.09 2.84
C ARG A 22 10.27 23.51 3.14
N SER A 23 11.04 23.19 2.10
CA SER A 23 12.41 22.71 2.24
C SER A 23 13.27 23.13 1.05
N SER A 24 14.47 23.66 1.32
CA SER A 24 15.47 24.00 0.31
C SER A 24 16.05 22.76 -0.41
N LYS A 25 15.96 21.59 0.23
CA LYS A 25 16.42 20.31 -0.35
C LYS A 25 15.43 19.71 -1.36
N ARG A 26 14.18 20.20 -1.40
CA ARG A 26 13.17 19.69 -2.34
C ARG A 26 13.24 20.38 -3.69
N ARG A 27 12.94 19.60 -4.73
CA ARG A 27 12.86 20.09 -6.12
C ARG A 27 11.44 20.04 -6.70
N THR A 28 10.52 19.36 -6.03
CA THR A 28 9.14 19.16 -6.51
C THR A 28 8.11 19.46 -5.42
N VAL A 29 6.92 19.89 -5.86
CA VAL A 29 5.74 20.02 -4.99
C VAL A 29 5.06 18.67 -4.87
N ALA A 30 4.64 18.27 -3.66
CA ALA A 30 3.93 17.03 -3.41
C ALA A 30 2.85 17.23 -2.34
N LEU A 31 1.61 16.88 -2.65
CA LEU A 31 0.49 16.84 -1.72
C LEU A 31 0.39 15.44 -1.12
N ARG A 32 0.29 15.34 0.19
CA ARG A 32 0.03 14.09 0.90
C ARG A 32 -1.19 14.26 1.79
N VAL A 33 -2.02 13.24 1.84
CA VAL A 33 -3.16 13.12 2.74
C VAL A 33 -2.91 11.92 3.66
N GLY A 34 -3.28 12.05 4.91
CA GLY A 34 -3.13 10.99 5.90
C GLY A 34 -4.11 11.17 7.06
N PRO A 35 -4.05 10.30 8.09
CA PRO A 35 -4.95 10.38 9.26
C PRO A 35 -4.88 11.72 10.00
N GLY A 36 -3.76 12.46 9.90
CA GLY A 36 -3.56 13.79 10.50
C GLY A 36 -3.98 14.95 9.61
N GLY A 37 -4.59 14.70 8.45
CA GLY A 37 -5.00 15.73 7.49
C GLY A 37 -4.09 15.82 6.26
N ALA A 38 -4.09 16.97 5.59
CA ALA A 38 -3.36 17.19 4.35
C ALA A 38 -2.08 18.00 4.58
N VAL A 39 -0.97 17.59 3.99
CA VAL A 39 0.32 18.27 4.03
C VAL A 39 0.84 18.52 2.63
N LEU A 40 1.12 19.79 2.30
CA LEU A 40 1.76 20.20 1.06
C LEU A 40 3.26 20.40 1.29
N TYR A 41 4.07 19.59 0.66
CA TYR A 41 5.51 19.74 0.65
C TYR A 41 5.95 20.54 -0.57
N ALA A 42 6.77 21.58 -0.39
CA ALA A 42 7.21 22.43 -1.49
C ALA A 42 8.67 22.88 -1.34
N PRO A 43 9.37 23.18 -2.46
CA PRO A 43 10.61 23.95 -2.44
C PRO A 43 10.37 25.33 -1.84
N THR A 44 11.39 25.90 -1.18
CA THR A 44 11.34 27.28 -0.66
C THR A 44 11.18 28.34 -1.76
N THR A 45 11.57 28.02 -2.99
CA THR A 45 11.55 28.90 -4.16
C THR A 45 10.20 29.03 -4.85
N VAL A 46 9.21 28.18 -4.51
CA VAL A 46 7.89 28.20 -5.16
C VAL A 46 6.99 29.24 -4.48
N SER A 47 6.36 30.14 -5.27
CA SER A 47 5.47 31.17 -4.75
C SER A 47 4.18 30.61 -4.13
N ALA A 48 3.57 31.35 -3.21
CA ALA A 48 2.30 30.95 -2.58
C ALA A 48 1.19 30.77 -3.62
N GLU A 49 1.05 31.71 -4.55
CA GLU A 49 0.05 31.68 -5.62
C GLU A 49 0.14 30.41 -6.49
N ARG A 50 1.38 29.96 -6.77
CA ARG A 50 1.58 28.72 -7.52
C ARG A 50 1.17 27.48 -6.71
N LEU A 51 1.37 27.50 -5.40
CA LEU A 51 0.96 26.41 -4.50
C LEU A 51 -0.56 26.39 -4.32
N GLU A 52 -1.21 27.54 -4.23
CA GLU A 52 -2.68 27.65 -4.19
C GLU A 52 -3.32 27.12 -5.46
N ARG A 53 -2.80 27.52 -6.64
CA ARG A 53 -3.26 26.98 -7.93
C ARG A 53 -3.10 25.47 -8.01
N PHE A 54 -1.94 24.95 -7.58
CA PHE A 54 -1.67 23.51 -7.52
C PHE A 54 -2.68 22.77 -6.62
N LEU A 55 -3.09 23.37 -5.51
CA LEU A 55 -4.09 22.81 -4.62
C LEU A 55 -5.49 22.85 -5.23
N HIS A 56 -5.91 23.95 -5.85
CA HIS A 56 -7.20 24.06 -6.52
C HIS A 56 -7.36 23.06 -7.66
N GLU A 57 -6.32 22.86 -8.48
CA GLU A 57 -6.32 21.83 -9.52
C GLU A 57 -6.53 20.42 -9.00
N ARG A 58 -6.29 20.19 -7.70
CA ARG A 58 -6.36 18.88 -7.02
C ARG A 58 -7.40 18.83 -5.91
N GLU A 59 -8.27 19.80 -5.84
CA GLU A 59 -9.29 19.91 -4.78
C GLU A 59 -10.17 18.66 -4.70
N GLY A 60 -10.71 18.20 -5.83
CA GLY A 60 -11.53 16.98 -5.89
C GLY A 60 -10.77 15.73 -5.42
N TRP A 61 -9.50 15.61 -5.80
CA TRP A 61 -8.63 14.54 -5.34
C TRP A 61 -8.41 14.64 -3.82
N LEU A 62 -8.10 15.85 -3.32
CA LEU A 62 -7.86 16.12 -1.90
C LEU A 62 -9.08 15.78 -1.04
N LEU A 63 -10.27 16.26 -1.44
CA LEU A 63 -11.53 16.01 -0.73
C LEU A 63 -11.90 14.52 -0.71
N GLY A 64 -11.74 13.83 -1.83
CA GLY A 64 -11.98 12.38 -1.92
C GLY A 64 -11.08 11.58 -0.97
N HIS A 65 -9.80 11.95 -0.88
CA HIS A 65 -8.85 11.28 0.01
C HIS A 65 -9.09 11.61 1.48
N LEU A 66 -9.40 12.87 1.82
CA LEU A 66 -9.76 13.23 3.19
C LEU A 66 -11.03 12.52 3.66
N ALA A 67 -12.05 12.40 2.79
CA ALA A 67 -13.26 11.64 3.10
C ALA A 67 -12.98 10.15 3.36
N ALA A 68 -12.01 9.57 2.64
CA ALA A 68 -11.56 8.21 2.89
C ALA A 68 -10.92 8.06 4.29
N PHE A 69 -10.13 9.05 4.74
CA PHE A 69 -9.52 9.07 6.08
C PHE A 69 -10.48 9.50 7.20
N ALA A 70 -11.58 10.16 6.90
CA ALA A 70 -12.63 10.49 7.87
C ALA A 70 -13.45 9.26 8.31
N ARG A 71 -13.32 8.13 7.60
CA ARG A 71 -13.88 6.85 8.04
C ARG A 71 -13.12 6.35 9.28
N PRO A 72 -13.80 5.65 10.23
CA PRO A 72 -13.12 5.10 11.39
C PRO A 72 -11.92 4.25 10.93
N LEU A 73 -10.77 4.47 11.55
CA LEU A 73 -9.49 3.79 11.26
C LEU A 73 -9.58 2.27 11.35
N ARG A 74 -10.62 1.76 12.04
CA ARG A 74 -10.95 0.34 12.11
C ARG A 74 -12.45 0.20 11.88
N PRO A 75 -12.89 -0.49 10.84
CA PRO A 75 -14.30 -0.81 10.70
C PRO A 75 -14.75 -1.59 11.94
N ALA A 76 -15.91 -1.24 12.47
CA ALA A 76 -16.55 -2.11 13.45
C ALA A 76 -16.76 -3.48 12.78
N LEU A 77 -16.18 -4.51 13.36
CA LEU A 77 -16.27 -5.87 12.85
C LEU A 77 -17.25 -6.64 13.71
N ASP A 78 -18.42 -6.90 13.14
CA ASP A 78 -19.51 -7.63 13.77
C ASP A 78 -19.79 -8.93 13.00
N ALA A 79 -20.68 -9.76 13.53
CA ALA A 79 -21.21 -10.90 12.81
C ALA A 79 -21.78 -10.47 11.45
N GLY A 80 -21.44 -11.20 10.41
CA GLY A 80 -21.82 -10.88 9.03
C GLY A 80 -20.96 -9.81 8.34
N SER A 81 -19.94 -9.22 9.01
CA SER A 81 -19.02 -8.30 8.37
C SER A 81 -18.30 -8.95 7.18
N LEU A 82 -18.19 -8.20 6.08
CA LEU A 82 -17.59 -8.67 4.85
C LEU A 82 -16.08 -8.34 4.83
N LEU A 83 -15.26 -9.36 4.69
CA LEU A 83 -13.81 -9.28 4.71
C LEU A 83 -13.25 -9.55 3.29
N PRO A 84 -12.56 -8.59 2.65
CA PRO A 84 -11.98 -8.80 1.32
C PRO A 84 -10.86 -9.84 1.33
N LEU A 85 -10.81 -10.69 0.31
CA LEU A 85 -9.73 -11.65 0.11
C LEU A 85 -9.47 -11.87 -1.39
N LEU A 86 -8.44 -11.23 -1.95
CA LEU A 86 -8.02 -11.41 -3.34
C LEU A 86 -9.18 -11.25 -4.36
N GLY A 87 -10.02 -10.22 -4.17
CA GLY A 87 -11.19 -9.97 -5.01
C GLY A 87 -12.43 -10.78 -4.66
N ARG A 88 -12.33 -11.71 -3.70
CA ARG A 88 -13.46 -12.43 -3.10
C ARG A 88 -13.86 -11.78 -1.78
N THR A 89 -14.95 -12.25 -1.19
CA THR A 89 -15.42 -11.77 0.09
C THR A 89 -15.59 -12.96 1.03
N LEU A 90 -15.09 -12.82 2.25
CA LEU A 90 -15.39 -13.74 3.36
C LEU A 90 -16.44 -13.10 4.27
N THR A 91 -17.32 -13.89 4.85
CA THR A 91 -18.23 -13.46 5.90
C THR A 91 -17.63 -13.77 7.27
N LEU A 92 -17.64 -12.80 8.17
CA LEU A 92 -17.13 -12.97 9.52
C LEU A 92 -18.21 -13.60 10.41
N GLU A 93 -17.88 -14.69 11.10
CA GLU A 93 -18.73 -15.37 12.07
C GLU A 93 -18.07 -15.43 13.44
N PRO A 94 -18.73 -14.93 14.50
CA PRO A 94 -18.20 -15.01 15.85
C PRO A 94 -18.09 -16.45 16.34
N ALA A 95 -16.95 -16.79 16.91
CA ALA A 95 -16.69 -18.10 17.53
C ALA A 95 -16.03 -17.90 18.92
N PRO A 96 -16.81 -17.67 19.98
CA PRO A 96 -16.30 -17.42 21.31
C PRO A 96 -15.37 -18.52 21.80
N GLY A 97 -14.22 -18.13 22.38
CA GLY A 97 -13.22 -19.07 22.88
C GLY A 97 -12.29 -19.68 21.83
N LEU A 98 -12.46 -19.35 20.55
CA LEU A 98 -11.59 -19.84 19.48
C LEU A 98 -10.16 -19.28 19.67
N LYS A 99 -9.15 -20.15 19.71
CA LYS A 99 -7.75 -19.76 19.97
C LYS A 99 -7.12 -18.95 18.81
N ALA A 100 -7.52 -19.26 17.57
CA ALA A 100 -7.03 -18.57 16.36
C ALA A 100 -8.13 -18.57 15.30
N ALA A 101 -8.22 -17.51 14.48
CA ALA A 101 -9.19 -17.44 13.42
C ALA A 101 -9.00 -18.58 12.40
N ARG A 102 -10.13 -19.16 11.95
CA ARG A 102 -10.21 -20.31 11.05
C ARG A 102 -11.20 -20.03 9.93
N ARG A 103 -10.79 -20.33 8.71
CA ARG A 103 -11.64 -20.24 7.52
C ARG A 103 -12.29 -21.58 7.21
N GLU A 104 -13.59 -21.56 6.93
CA GLU A 104 -14.36 -22.67 6.40
C GLU A 104 -15.17 -22.17 5.18
N GLY A 105 -14.82 -22.63 3.98
CA GLY A 105 -15.42 -22.09 2.76
C GLY A 105 -15.19 -20.57 2.62
N ASP A 106 -16.27 -19.81 2.54
CA ASP A 106 -16.24 -18.34 2.49
C ASP A 106 -16.56 -17.68 3.84
N THR A 107 -16.47 -18.44 4.93
CA THR A 107 -16.68 -17.93 6.30
C THR A 107 -15.35 -17.90 7.05
N LEU A 108 -15.07 -16.79 7.75
CA LEU A 108 -13.95 -16.66 8.69
C LEU A 108 -14.52 -16.62 10.12
N HIS A 109 -14.21 -17.65 10.91
CA HIS A 109 -14.55 -17.73 12.32
C HIS A 109 -13.47 -17.10 13.17
N ALA A 110 -13.85 -16.21 14.11
CA ALA A 110 -12.91 -15.58 15.04
C ALA A 110 -13.57 -15.30 16.41
N ASP A 111 -12.73 -15.25 17.45
CA ASP A 111 -13.18 -14.93 18.81
C ASP A 111 -13.52 -13.43 18.93
N PRO A 112 -14.75 -13.05 19.28
CA PRO A 112 -15.15 -11.66 19.45
C PRO A 112 -14.27 -10.88 20.41
N ALA A 113 -13.75 -11.52 21.47
CA ALA A 113 -12.88 -10.88 22.45
C ALA A 113 -11.47 -10.49 21.89
N ARG A 114 -11.06 -11.09 20.77
CA ARG A 114 -9.74 -10.90 20.16
C ARG A 114 -9.80 -10.69 18.64
N LEU A 115 -10.93 -10.19 18.16
CA LEU A 115 -11.33 -10.21 16.76
C LEU A 115 -10.26 -9.62 15.82
N HIS A 116 -9.88 -8.36 16.02
CA HIS A 116 -8.89 -7.68 15.15
C HIS A 116 -7.54 -8.41 15.12
N ALA A 117 -7.04 -8.80 16.31
CA ALA A 117 -5.76 -9.49 16.38
C ALA A 117 -5.77 -10.87 15.67
N GLN A 118 -6.89 -11.60 15.79
CA GLN A 118 -7.03 -12.89 15.13
C GLN A 118 -7.19 -12.76 13.62
N ILE A 119 -7.95 -11.77 13.15
CA ILE A 119 -8.13 -11.49 11.73
C ILE A 119 -6.78 -11.08 11.11
N GLU A 120 -6.04 -10.15 11.74
CA GLU A 120 -4.71 -9.74 11.25
C GLU A 120 -3.71 -10.91 11.23
N ALA A 121 -3.69 -11.73 12.27
CA ALA A 121 -2.84 -12.91 12.31
C ALA A 121 -3.22 -13.92 11.22
N TRP A 122 -4.51 -14.11 10.96
CA TRP A 122 -4.99 -14.99 9.90
C TRP A 122 -4.57 -14.47 8.52
N TYR A 123 -4.81 -13.19 8.21
CA TYR A 123 -4.38 -12.59 6.94
C TYR A 123 -2.87 -12.67 6.76
N SER A 124 -2.10 -12.44 7.84
CA SER A 124 -0.62 -12.54 7.78
C SER A 124 -0.18 -13.96 7.42
N ARG A 125 -0.80 -14.98 7.99
CA ARG A 125 -0.50 -16.38 7.64
C ARG A 125 -0.92 -16.69 6.20
N ALA A 126 -2.16 -16.36 5.83
CA ALA A 126 -2.68 -16.55 4.48
C ALA A 126 -1.83 -15.81 3.42
N ALA A 127 -1.26 -14.64 3.76
CA ALA A 127 -0.35 -13.92 2.88
C ALA A 127 0.94 -14.68 2.60
N LEU A 128 1.55 -15.30 3.61
CA LEU A 128 2.74 -16.15 3.40
C LEU A 128 2.42 -17.38 2.55
N GLU A 129 1.28 -18.03 2.82
CA GLU A 129 0.80 -19.19 2.07
C GLU A 129 0.52 -18.84 0.60
N HIS A 130 0.00 -17.66 0.32
CA HIS A 130 -0.28 -17.18 -1.04
C HIS A 130 0.98 -16.69 -1.76
N PHE A 131 1.78 -15.83 -1.11
CA PHE A 131 2.92 -15.19 -1.77
C PHE A 131 4.12 -16.12 -1.93
N GLY A 132 4.29 -17.13 -1.08
CA GLY A 132 5.41 -18.07 -1.18
C GLY A 132 5.49 -18.76 -2.55
N PRO A 133 4.46 -19.53 -2.96
CA PRO A 133 4.41 -20.14 -4.28
C PRO A 133 4.45 -19.12 -5.42
N LEU A 134 3.72 -18.01 -5.30
CA LEU A 134 3.64 -16.98 -6.33
C LEU A 134 5.00 -16.33 -6.63
N VAL A 135 5.75 -15.93 -5.58
CA VAL A 135 7.08 -15.32 -5.75
C VAL A 135 8.07 -16.34 -6.33
N THR A 136 7.98 -17.60 -5.93
CA THR A 136 8.82 -18.69 -6.47
C THR A 136 8.52 -18.92 -7.96
N GLU A 137 7.24 -18.97 -8.34
CA GLU A 137 6.81 -19.09 -9.74
C GLU A 137 7.36 -17.94 -10.60
N LEU A 138 7.15 -16.70 -10.13
CA LEU A 138 7.60 -15.48 -10.83
C LEU A 138 9.13 -15.41 -10.96
N ALA A 139 9.88 -15.83 -9.92
CA ALA A 139 11.34 -15.89 -9.97
C ALA A 139 11.83 -16.94 -10.98
N GLY A 140 11.15 -18.10 -11.05
CA GLY A 140 11.40 -19.11 -12.07
C GLY A 140 11.16 -18.58 -13.48
N GLN A 141 10.04 -17.89 -13.72
CA GLN A 141 9.74 -17.22 -14.99
C GLN A 141 10.80 -16.16 -15.34
N LEU A 142 11.24 -15.36 -14.36
CA LEU A 142 12.28 -14.35 -14.54
C LEU A 142 13.60 -14.97 -15.01
N SER A 143 13.99 -16.12 -14.45
CA SER A 143 15.21 -16.84 -14.85
C SER A 143 15.16 -17.33 -16.30
N GLY A 144 13.98 -17.64 -16.82
CA GLY A 144 13.76 -17.94 -18.24
C GLY A 144 13.82 -16.70 -19.15
N ILE A 145 13.58 -15.51 -18.60
CA ILE A 145 13.56 -14.24 -19.33
C ILE A 145 14.93 -13.56 -19.35
N GLN A 146 15.68 -13.66 -18.25
CA GLN A 146 16.92 -12.93 -18.00
C GLN A 146 18.08 -13.87 -17.68
N ARG A 147 19.23 -13.66 -18.35
CA ARG A 147 20.44 -14.50 -18.16
C ARG A 147 21.16 -14.23 -16.83
N ARG A 148 21.00 -13.02 -16.28
CA ARG A 148 21.63 -12.62 -15.01
C ARG A 148 20.54 -12.07 -14.09
N VAL A 149 20.28 -12.81 -13.03
CA VAL A 149 19.34 -12.46 -11.97
C VAL A 149 19.99 -12.74 -10.61
N THR A 150 19.73 -11.88 -9.64
CA THR A 150 20.04 -12.19 -8.24
C THR A 150 19.17 -13.39 -7.82
N PRO A 151 19.72 -14.41 -7.16
CA PRO A 151 18.93 -15.52 -6.64
C PRO A 151 17.82 -14.99 -5.70
N LEU A 152 16.66 -15.64 -5.76
CA LEU A 152 15.59 -15.35 -4.81
C LEU A 152 16.05 -15.71 -3.40
N GLY A 153 16.02 -14.73 -2.50
CA GLY A 153 16.29 -14.87 -1.09
C GLY A 153 15.03 -15.18 -0.28
N ALA A 154 15.01 -14.72 0.97
CA ALA A 154 13.87 -14.95 1.86
C ALA A 154 12.67 -14.07 1.50
N LEU A 155 11.46 -14.67 1.50
CA LEU A 155 10.21 -13.93 1.50
C LEU A 155 9.80 -13.62 2.95
N ARG A 156 9.46 -12.38 3.22
CA ARG A 156 8.95 -11.91 4.53
C ARG A 156 7.78 -10.95 4.34
N LEU A 157 6.94 -10.83 5.34
CA LEU A 157 5.92 -9.79 5.36
C LEU A 157 6.48 -8.48 5.90
N THR A 158 5.88 -7.37 5.45
CA THR A 158 6.15 -6.02 5.98
C THR A 158 4.86 -5.38 6.48
N ARG A 159 5.01 -4.45 7.43
CA ARG A 159 3.97 -3.54 7.93
C ARG A 159 4.34 -2.07 7.66
N ALA A 160 5.25 -1.83 6.70
CA ALA A 160 5.72 -0.49 6.38
C ALA A 160 4.61 0.37 5.76
N THR A 161 4.26 1.48 6.38
CA THR A 161 3.17 2.37 5.95
C THR A 161 3.42 3.08 4.61
N GLY A 162 4.65 3.13 4.13
CA GLY A 162 5.02 3.89 2.93
C GLY A 162 5.27 3.05 1.66
N ARG A 163 5.08 1.71 1.70
CA ARG A 163 5.37 0.83 0.56
C ARG A 163 4.63 -0.49 0.66
N TRP A 164 4.25 -1.06 -0.47
CA TRP A 164 3.57 -2.35 -0.57
C TRP A 164 4.52 -3.53 -0.64
N GLY A 165 5.76 -3.29 -1.08
CA GLY A 165 6.80 -4.30 -1.13
C GLY A 165 8.20 -3.68 -1.13
N SER A 166 9.21 -4.53 -1.10
CA SER A 166 10.62 -4.17 -1.32
C SER A 166 11.44 -5.40 -1.68
N CYS A 167 12.43 -5.21 -2.55
CA CYS A 167 13.47 -6.19 -2.85
C CYS A 167 14.83 -5.62 -2.44
N THR A 168 15.68 -6.44 -1.81
CA THR A 168 17.07 -6.09 -1.47
C THR A 168 18.03 -6.52 -2.56
N ALA A 169 19.24 -5.97 -2.56
CA ALA A 169 20.29 -6.38 -3.48
C ALA A 169 20.72 -7.86 -3.28
N SER A 170 20.46 -8.44 -2.10
CA SER A 170 20.66 -9.86 -1.79
C SER A 170 19.53 -10.77 -2.24
N GLY A 171 18.45 -10.21 -2.81
CA GLY A 171 17.30 -10.97 -3.30
C GLY A 171 16.20 -11.22 -2.27
N ASP A 172 16.31 -10.69 -1.04
CA ASP A 172 15.22 -10.80 -0.07
C ASP A 172 14.03 -9.94 -0.50
N ILE A 173 12.85 -10.52 -0.52
CA ILE A 173 11.60 -9.84 -0.88
C ILE A 173 10.73 -9.67 0.37
N ARG A 174 10.13 -8.48 0.50
CA ARG A 174 9.08 -8.20 1.49
C ARG A 174 7.82 -7.76 0.79
N LEU A 175 6.68 -8.30 1.21
CA LEU A 175 5.36 -7.94 0.71
C LEU A 175 4.44 -7.56 1.88
N HIS A 176 3.56 -6.59 1.66
CA HIS A 176 2.60 -6.19 2.68
C HIS A 176 1.43 -7.18 2.74
N TRP A 177 1.09 -7.70 3.91
CA TRP A 177 0.00 -8.67 4.06
C TRP A 177 -1.36 -8.14 3.57
N ARG A 178 -1.61 -6.82 3.66
CA ARG A 178 -2.83 -6.17 3.20
C ARG A 178 -3.05 -6.23 1.69
N LEU A 179 -2.07 -6.65 0.93
CA LEU A 179 -2.27 -6.94 -0.50
C LEU A 179 -3.31 -8.04 -0.73
N LEU A 180 -3.57 -8.90 0.28
CA LEU A 180 -4.67 -9.85 0.21
C LEU A 180 -6.06 -9.19 0.26
N LEU A 181 -6.18 -7.94 0.73
CA LEU A 181 -7.42 -7.17 0.71
C LEU A 181 -7.73 -6.60 -0.68
N ALA A 182 -6.75 -6.59 -1.58
CA ALA A 182 -6.88 -6.13 -2.96
C ALA A 182 -7.34 -7.27 -3.90
N PRO A 183 -7.77 -6.94 -5.12
CA PRO A 183 -7.92 -7.95 -6.17
C PRO A 183 -6.64 -8.75 -6.41
N GLU A 184 -6.76 -10.03 -6.77
CA GLU A 184 -5.61 -10.94 -6.96
C GLU A 184 -4.59 -10.40 -7.96
N ALA A 185 -5.04 -9.80 -9.06
CA ALA A 185 -4.17 -9.17 -10.06
C ALA A 185 -3.28 -8.06 -9.45
N VAL A 186 -3.77 -7.34 -8.43
CA VAL A 186 -3.01 -6.30 -7.73
C VAL A 186 -1.95 -6.90 -6.82
N ALA A 187 -2.29 -7.95 -6.07
CA ALA A 187 -1.35 -8.69 -5.25
C ALA A 187 -0.23 -9.30 -6.12
N ARG A 188 -0.61 -9.95 -7.25
CA ARG A 188 0.34 -10.50 -8.24
C ARG A 188 1.22 -9.40 -8.85
N TYR A 189 0.66 -8.23 -9.16
CA TYR A 189 1.43 -7.10 -9.68
C TYR A 189 2.55 -6.67 -8.72
N VAL A 190 2.25 -6.50 -7.43
CA VAL A 190 3.29 -6.10 -6.46
C VAL A 190 4.34 -7.20 -6.30
N ALA A 191 3.95 -8.47 -6.26
CA ALA A 191 4.88 -9.58 -6.24
C ALA A 191 5.80 -9.59 -7.49
N ALA A 192 5.24 -9.42 -8.69
CA ALA A 192 5.99 -9.33 -9.95
C ALA A 192 6.91 -8.10 -9.98
N HIS A 193 6.45 -6.97 -9.39
CA HIS A 193 7.25 -5.75 -9.25
C HIS A 193 8.50 -5.99 -8.42
N GLU A 194 8.38 -6.65 -7.28
CA GLU A 194 9.53 -6.95 -6.41
C GLU A 194 10.44 -8.04 -7.03
N VAL A 195 9.87 -9.04 -7.68
CA VAL A 195 10.65 -10.07 -8.39
C VAL A 195 11.44 -9.46 -9.57
N ALA A 196 10.89 -8.50 -10.30
CA ALA A 196 11.61 -7.83 -11.39
C ALA A 196 12.88 -7.10 -10.91
N HIS A 197 12.91 -6.69 -9.64
CA HIS A 197 14.11 -6.11 -9.02
C HIS A 197 15.27 -7.10 -8.86
N LEU A 198 15.04 -8.40 -8.87
CA LEU A 198 16.12 -9.39 -8.93
C LEU A 198 16.97 -9.27 -10.20
N ALA A 199 16.41 -8.70 -11.28
CA ALA A 199 17.13 -8.43 -12.53
C ALA A 199 17.57 -6.97 -12.65
N GLN A 200 16.81 -6.01 -12.11
CA GLN A 200 17.04 -4.57 -12.29
C GLN A 200 16.60 -3.80 -11.03
N MET A 201 17.56 -3.33 -10.22
CA MET A 201 17.28 -2.65 -8.96
C MET A 201 16.66 -1.25 -9.11
N ASN A 202 16.78 -0.63 -10.28
CA ASN A 202 16.22 0.69 -10.56
C ASN A 202 15.06 0.59 -11.56
N HIS A 203 14.12 1.54 -11.51
CA HIS A 203 12.96 1.58 -12.41
C HIS A 203 13.30 2.18 -13.80
N SER A 204 14.42 1.74 -14.42
CA SER A 204 14.81 2.12 -15.78
C SER A 204 13.87 1.50 -16.82
N ALA A 205 14.05 1.88 -18.10
CA ALA A 205 13.34 1.24 -19.21
C ALA A 205 13.56 -0.28 -19.26
N ARG A 206 14.74 -0.75 -18.87
CA ARG A 206 15.05 -2.18 -18.77
C ARG A 206 14.20 -2.87 -17.71
N TYR A 207 14.01 -2.25 -16.56
CA TYR A 207 13.14 -2.76 -15.50
C TYR A 207 11.70 -2.93 -16.00
N TRP A 208 11.12 -1.88 -16.62
CA TRP A 208 9.75 -1.95 -17.13
C TRP A 208 9.57 -2.99 -18.24
N ASN A 209 10.59 -3.21 -19.07
CA ASN A 209 10.58 -4.29 -20.05
C ASN A 209 10.59 -5.68 -19.41
N VAL A 210 11.34 -5.87 -18.33
CA VAL A 210 11.35 -7.12 -17.56
C VAL A 210 9.97 -7.35 -16.93
N LEU A 211 9.43 -6.35 -16.24
CA LEU A 211 8.10 -6.45 -15.62
C LEU A 211 7.00 -6.73 -16.65
N ALA A 212 7.03 -6.06 -17.82
CA ALA A 212 6.06 -6.31 -18.89
C ALA A 212 6.12 -7.73 -19.47
N ARG A 213 7.28 -8.38 -19.40
CA ARG A 213 7.42 -9.80 -19.80
C ARG A 213 6.94 -10.77 -18.72
N LEU A 214 7.13 -10.42 -17.43
CA LEU A 214 6.61 -11.19 -16.31
C LEU A 214 5.08 -11.05 -16.16
N MET A 215 4.56 -9.86 -16.41
CA MET A 215 3.15 -9.53 -16.27
C MET A 215 2.74 -8.54 -17.36
N PRO A 216 2.32 -8.98 -18.54
CA PRO A 216 1.94 -8.09 -19.67
C PRO A 216 0.89 -7.05 -19.27
N ASP A 217 -0.08 -7.43 -18.45
CA ASP A 217 -1.22 -6.61 -18.05
C ASP A 217 -0.94 -5.75 -16.79
N TYR A 218 0.32 -5.56 -16.39
CA TYR A 218 0.69 -4.88 -15.14
C TYR A 218 0.12 -3.45 -14.99
N ARG A 219 -0.25 -2.81 -16.10
CA ARG A 219 -0.69 -1.39 -16.08
C ARG A 219 -2.01 -1.20 -15.35
N ALA A 220 -2.98 -2.10 -15.56
CA ALA A 220 -4.29 -2.03 -14.93
C ALA A 220 -4.20 -2.21 -13.39
N PRO A 221 -3.58 -3.26 -12.83
CA PRO A 221 -3.44 -3.40 -11.39
C PRO A 221 -2.52 -2.32 -10.77
N LYS A 222 -1.53 -1.81 -11.49
CA LYS A 222 -0.75 -0.64 -11.05
C LYS A 222 -1.62 0.61 -10.90
N ALA A 223 -2.52 0.88 -11.86
CA ALA A 223 -3.46 2.00 -11.79
C ALA A 223 -4.42 1.81 -10.61
N TRP A 224 -4.99 0.62 -10.45
CA TRP A 224 -5.87 0.29 -9.35
C TRP A 224 -5.21 0.55 -7.98
N LEU A 225 -3.97 0.08 -7.79
CA LEU A 225 -3.23 0.26 -6.53
C LEU A 225 -2.94 1.74 -6.24
N ARG A 226 -2.67 2.54 -7.26
CA ARG A 226 -2.50 3.99 -7.13
C ARG A 226 -3.79 4.69 -6.68
N GLU A 227 -4.95 4.24 -7.18
CA GLU A 227 -6.26 4.85 -6.92
C GLU A 227 -6.88 4.37 -5.63
N HIS A 228 -6.67 3.10 -5.25
CA HIS A 228 -7.37 2.45 -4.15
C HIS A 228 -6.44 1.97 -3.02
N GLY A 229 -5.12 2.08 -3.18
CA GLY A 229 -4.17 1.54 -2.22
C GLY A 229 -4.36 2.11 -0.80
N GLU A 230 -4.76 3.37 -0.68
CA GLU A 230 -5.05 3.98 0.63
C GLU A 230 -6.20 3.29 1.37
N LEU A 231 -7.20 2.75 0.64
CA LEU A 231 -8.31 2.01 1.25
C LEU A 231 -7.85 0.73 1.96
N LEU A 232 -6.73 0.13 1.52
CA LEU A 232 -6.16 -1.05 2.14
C LEU A 232 -5.50 -0.73 3.51
N THR A 233 -5.26 0.54 3.82
CA THR A 233 -4.65 0.98 5.08
C THR A 233 -5.67 1.31 6.17
N LEU A 234 -6.97 1.34 5.85
CA LEU A 234 -8.04 1.67 6.79
C LEU A 234 -8.29 0.58 7.87
N TRP A 235 -7.52 -0.50 7.85
CA TRP A 235 -7.57 -1.62 8.79
C TRP A 235 -6.56 -1.51 9.94
N ASP A 236 -5.91 -0.35 10.09
CA ASP A 236 -4.94 -0.05 11.17
C ASP A 236 -5.59 0.28 12.51
#